data_dc90772fe9090f9a5e96130772c6a3f6
#
_entry.id   dc90772fe9090f9a5e96130772c6a3f6
#
_cell.length_a   1.000
_cell.length_b   1.000
_cell.length_c   1.000
_cell.angle_alpha   90.00
_cell.angle_beta   90.00
_cell.angle_gamma   90.00
#
_symmetry.space_group_name_H-M   'P 1'
#
loop_
_entity.id
_entity.type
_entity.pdbx_description
1 polymer ?
#
loop_
_entity_poly.entity_id
_entity_poly.type
_entity_poly.pdbx_seq_one_letter_code
_entity_poly.pdbx_strand_id
1 'polypeptide(L)'
;MVDFSCALKLSMPISVLSAMREAQSHDITVKGGKFLEAIAEADTIVFDKTGTITKAQPVVSDVISFCDEEPDELLRIAACLEEHFPHSMAKAVVRAAMDKGLVHEENHSKVEYIVAHGISSRIQDKKVIIGSYHFVFEDEQCVIPQGKEELFESLSGE
;
A
#
# COMPACT_ATOMS: atom_id res chain seq x y z
N MET A 1 -28.15 37.75 44.12
CA MET A 1 -27.63 36.38 44.28
C MET A 1 -27.45 35.80 42.88
N VAL A 2 -26.23 35.58 42.50
CA VAL A 2 -25.97 34.87 41.23
C VAL A 2 -26.32 33.38 41.48
N ASP A 3 -27.25 32.85 40.70
CA ASP A 3 -27.66 31.46 40.83
C ASP A 3 -26.51 30.56 40.29
N PHE A 4 -25.68 30.09 41.21
CA PHE A 4 -24.51 29.25 40.94
C PHE A 4 -24.89 28.00 40.17
N SER A 5 -26.08 27.49 40.36
CA SER A 5 -26.63 26.32 39.63
C SER A 5 -26.84 26.63 38.15
N CYS A 6 -27.30 27.80 37.76
CA CYS A 6 -27.45 28.22 36.36
C CYS A 6 -26.11 28.44 35.68
N ALA A 7 -25.13 29.00 36.36
CA ALA A 7 -23.78 29.21 35.81
C ALA A 7 -23.11 27.87 35.48
N LEU A 8 -23.19 26.87 36.34
CA LEU A 8 -22.64 25.53 36.08
C LEU A 8 -23.35 24.80 34.92
N LYS A 9 -24.68 24.91 34.85
CA LYS A 9 -25.46 24.29 33.77
C LYS A 9 -25.15 24.85 32.39
N LEU A 10 -24.72 26.10 32.32
CA LEU A 10 -24.31 26.74 31.05
C LEU A 10 -22.82 26.56 30.73
N SER A 11 -21.94 26.54 31.71
CA SER A 11 -20.49 26.47 31.49
C SER A 11 -20.07 25.11 30.91
N MET A 12 -20.66 24.02 31.40
CA MET A 12 -20.29 22.67 30.89
C MET A 12 -20.59 22.48 29.39
N PRO A 13 -21.82 22.75 28.89
CA PRO A 13 -22.07 22.65 27.46
C PRO A 13 -21.21 23.58 26.59
N ILE A 14 -20.92 24.81 27.09
CA ILE A 14 -20.06 25.76 26.38
C ILE A 14 -18.62 25.23 26.28
N SER A 15 -18.09 24.65 27.35
CA SER A 15 -16.76 24.04 27.36
C SER A 15 -16.66 22.90 26.38
N VAL A 16 -17.67 22.02 26.34
CA VAL A 16 -17.72 20.89 25.39
C VAL A 16 -17.78 21.40 23.95
N LEU A 17 -18.64 22.40 23.68
CA LEU A 17 -18.72 22.98 22.34
C LEU A 17 -17.41 23.66 21.91
N SER A 18 -16.74 24.34 22.83
CA SER A 18 -15.43 24.98 22.60
C SER A 18 -14.37 23.91 22.27
N ALA A 19 -14.33 22.82 23.04
CA ALA A 19 -13.40 21.71 22.82
C ALA A 19 -13.67 20.97 21.50
N MET A 20 -14.95 20.77 21.13
CA MET A 20 -15.30 20.19 19.83
C MET A 20 -14.91 21.09 18.66
N ARG A 21 -15.03 22.41 18.82
CA ARG A 21 -14.60 23.39 17.82
C ARG A 21 -13.09 23.42 17.66
N GLU A 22 -12.37 23.33 18.76
CA GLU A 22 -10.90 23.20 18.77
C GLU A 22 -10.46 21.92 18.06
N ALA A 23 -11.06 20.78 18.38
CA ALA A 23 -10.79 19.52 17.69
C ALA A 23 -11.02 19.62 16.17
N GLN A 24 -12.10 20.31 15.76
CA GLN A 24 -12.40 20.52 14.34
C GLN A 24 -11.35 21.36 13.62
N SER A 25 -10.69 22.32 14.33
CA SER A 25 -9.58 23.09 13.75
C SER A 25 -8.36 22.24 13.41
N HIS A 26 -8.28 21.05 13.96
CA HIS A 26 -7.28 20.01 13.70
C HIS A 26 -7.82 18.85 12.85
N ASP A 27 -8.91 19.06 12.10
CA ASP A 27 -9.58 18.05 11.28
C ASP A 27 -10.10 16.82 12.06
N ILE A 28 -10.31 16.97 13.38
CA ILE A 28 -10.84 15.91 14.25
C ILE A 28 -12.33 16.12 14.47
N THR A 29 -13.15 15.19 14.04
CA THR A 29 -14.60 15.23 14.27
C THR A 29 -14.97 14.45 15.52
N VAL A 30 -15.44 15.15 16.55
CA VAL A 30 -15.93 14.54 17.81
C VAL A 30 -17.44 14.41 17.77
N LYS A 31 -17.99 13.21 17.96
CA LYS A 31 -19.42 12.91 17.86
C LYS A 31 -20.22 13.25 19.11
N GLY A 32 -19.61 13.83 20.15
CA GLY A 32 -20.29 14.25 21.38
C GLY A 32 -19.34 14.35 22.58
N GLY A 33 -19.74 15.12 23.61
CA GLY A 33 -18.91 15.42 24.77
C GLY A 33 -18.43 14.20 25.55
N LYS A 34 -19.25 13.13 25.63
CA LYS A 34 -18.87 11.88 26.29
C LYS A 34 -17.63 11.22 25.68
N PHE A 35 -17.37 11.46 24.39
CA PHE A 35 -16.17 10.91 23.74
C PHE A 35 -14.92 11.73 24.06
N LEU A 36 -15.05 13.03 24.33
CA LEU A 36 -13.94 13.84 24.85
C LEU A 36 -13.52 13.37 26.24
N GLU A 37 -14.48 13.08 27.11
CA GLU A 37 -14.22 12.54 28.45
C GLU A 37 -13.55 11.16 28.34
N ALA A 38 -14.08 10.25 27.52
CA ALA A 38 -13.50 8.93 27.30
C ALA A 38 -12.06 8.97 26.78
N ILE A 39 -11.74 9.93 25.88
CA ILE A 39 -10.37 10.10 25.38
C ILE A 39 -9.44 10.60 26.50
N ALA A 40 -9.94 11.50 27.36
CA ALA A 40 -9.15 12.04 28.48
C ALA A 40 -8.83 10.96 29.55
N GLU A 41 -9.68 9.94 29.67
CA GLU A 41 -9.50 8.81 30.59
C GLU A 41 -8.75 7.62 29.97
N ALA A 42 -8.48 7.67 28.66
CA ALA A 42 -7.81 6.56 27.96
C ALA A 42 -6.35 6.42 28.42
N ASP A 43 -6.00 5.24 28.85
CA ASP A 43 -4.64 4.83 29.23
C ASP A 43 -3.91 4.07 28.10
N THR A 44 -4.65 3.62 27.11
CA THR A 44 -4.13 2.81 26.00
C THR A 44 -4.65 3.32 24.68
N ILE A 45 -3.76 3.51 23.69
CA ILE A 45 -4.11 3.94 22.35
C ILE A 45 -3.64 2.86 21.36
N VAL A 46 -4.54 2.40 20.51
CA VAL A 46 -4.25 1.44 19.44
C VAL A 46 -4.34 2.15 18.10
N PHE A 47 -3.24 2.17 17.37
CA PHE A 47 -3.18 2.74 16.02
C PHE A 47 -3.26 1.64 14.97
N ASP A 48 -4.08 1.85 13.95
CA ASP A 48 -3.96 1.09 12.72
C ASP A 48 -2.68 1.52 11.96
N LYS A 49 -1.95 0.55 11.42
CA LYS A 49 -0.70 0.81 10.71
C LYS A 49 -0.97 1.35 9.30
N THR A 50 -1.76 0.60 8.55
CA THR A 50 -1.87 0.80 7.09
C THR A 50 -2.87 1.89 6.74
N GLY A 51 -2.40 3.00 6.18
CA GLY A 51 -3.24 4.14 5.82
C GLY A 51 -3.50 5.13 6.96
N THR A 52 -3.02 4.84 8.18
CA THR A 52 -3.08 5.73 9.35
C THR A 52 -1.69 6.24 9.71
N ILE A 53 -0.78 5.35 10.11
CA ILE A 53 0.61 5.70 10.40
C ILE A 53 1.44 5.75 9.11
N THR A 54 1.14 4.86 8.17
CA THR A 54 1.82 4.78 6.88
C THR A 54 0.93 5.29 5.75
N LYS A 55 1.54 5.81 4.71
CA LYS A 55 0.84 6.05 3.44
C LYS A 55 0.51 4.68 2.85
N ALA A 56 -0.79 4.38 2.64
CA ALA A 56 -1.24 3.13 2.01
C ALA A 56 -0.91 3.10 0.50
N GLN A 57 0.31 3.48 0.15
CA GLN A 57 0.81 3.51 -1.22
C GLN A 57 2.13 2.74 -1.25
N PRO A 58 2.15 1.51 -1.75
CA PRO A 58 3.38 0.79 -1.99
C PRO A 58 4.23 1.56 -3.01
N VAL A 59 5.54 1.46 -2.86
CA VAL A 59 6.53 1.98 -3.80
C VAL A 59 7.52 0.87 -4.12
N VAL A 60 8.03 0.85 -5.35
CA VAL A 60 9.13 -0.04 -5.70
C VAL A 60 10.39 0.50 -5.05
N SER A 61 10.98 -0.26 -4.14
CA SER A 61 12.22 0.09 -3.47
C SER A 61 13.43 -0.21 -4.34
N ASP A 62 13.43 -1.37 -4.99
CA ASP A 62 14.52 -1.81 -5.85
C ASP A 62 14.01 -2.78 -6.94
N VAL A 63 14.81 -2.95 -7.99
CA VAL A 63 14.59 -3.92 -9.06
C VAL A 63 15.86 -4.73 -9.24
N ILE A 64 15.81 -6.02 -8.91
CA ILE A 64 16.96 -6.90 -8.91
C ILE A 64 16.79 -7.97 -9.98
N SER A 65 17.72 -8.00 -10.93
CA SER A 65 17.77 -9.04 -11.96
C SER A 65 18.58 -10.23 -11.51
N PHE A 66 18.04 -11.42 -11.69
CA PHE A 66 18.73 -12.69 -11.46
C PHE A 66 19.34 -13.28 -12.74
N CYS A 67 19.12 -12.67 -13.88
CA CYS A 67 19.64 -13.05 -15.19
C CYS A 67 20.37 -11.86 -15.85
N ASP A 68 20.75 -12.01 -17.10
CA ASP A 68 21.50 -11.00 -17.87
C ASP A 68 20.62 -9.82 -18.36
N GLU A 69 19.33 -9.85 -18.04
CA GLU A 69 18.41 -8.75 -18.40
C GLU A 69 18.66 -7.53 -17.51
N GLU A 70 18.66 -6.37 -18.11
CA GLU A 70 18.80 -5.09 -17.39
C GLU A 70 17.60 -4.84 -16.46
N PRO A 71 17.81 -4.35 -15.23
CA PRO A 71 16.73 -4.07 -14.28
C PRO A 71 15.63 -3.16 -14.83
N ASP A 72 15.99 -2.18 -15.65
CA ASP A 72 15.02 -1.27 -16.26
C ASP A 72 14.14 -1.97 -17.31
N GLU A 73 14.68 -2.95 -18.02
CA GLU A 73 13.90 -3.77 -18.95
C GLU A 73 12.91 -4.67 -18.21
N LEU A 74 13.32 -5.27 -17.08
CA LEU A 74 12.42 -6.04 -16.22
C LEU A 74 11.28 -5.17 -15.67
N LEU A 75 11.61 -3.97 -15.21
CA LEU A 75 10.62 -3.02 -14.72
C LEU A 75 9.65 -2.59 -15.82
N ARG A 76 10.14 -2.37 -17.04
CA ARG A 76 9.34 -2.02 -18.21
C ARG A 76 8.35 -3.14 -18.56
N ILE A 77 8.82 -4.39 -18.59
CA ILE A 77 7.99 -5.57 -18.86
C ILE A 77 6.93 -5.73 -17.76
N ALA A 78 7.33 -5.63 -16.49
CA ALA A 78 6.41 -5.74 -15.37
C ALA A 78 5.33 -4.65 -15.42
N ALA A 79 5.70 -3.40 -15.68
CA ALA A 79 4.75 -2.30 -15.80
C ALA A 79 3.75 -2.50 -16.95
N CYS A 80 4.21 -2.98 -18.11
CA CYS A 80 3.37 -3.27 -19.26
C CYS A 80 2.29 -4.32 -18.95
N LEU A 81 2.62 -5.34 -18.17
CA LEU A 81 1.66 -6.38 -17.78
C LEU A 81 0.73 -5.94 -16.64
N GLU A 82 1.27 -5.21 -15.66
CA GLU A 82 0.54 -4.73 -14.49
C GLU A 82 -0.42 -3.56 -14.79
N GLU A 83 -0.23 -2.83 -15.88
CA GLU A 83 -1.09 -1.70 -16.27
C GLU A 83 -2.56 -2.08 -16.41
N HIS A 84 -2.83 -3.33 -16.78
CA HIS A 84 -4.18 -3.84 -16.94
C HIS A 84 -4.89 -4.18 -15.61
N PHE A 85 -4.18 -4.12 -14.48
CA PHE A 85 -4.70 -4.54 -13.18
C PHE A 85 -4.64 -3.41 -12.14
N PRO A 86 -5.78 -2.79 -11.80
CA PRO A 86 -5.84 -1.57 -11.00
C PRO A 86 -5.71 -1.83 -9.49
N HIS A 87 -4.79 -2.70 -9.03
CA HIS A 87 -4.48 -2.84 -7.61
C HIS A 87 -3.28 -2.00 -7.16
N SER A 88 -3.08 -1.84 -5.87
CA SER A 88 -2.08 -0.91 -5.32
C SER A 88 -0.64 -1.25 -5.70
N MET A 89 -0.28 -2.53 -5.76
CA MET A 89 1.05 -3.00 -6.14
C MET A 89 1.31 -2.74 -7.63
N ALA A 90 0.36 -3.07 -8.50
CA ALA A 90 0.43 -2.79 -9.93
C ALA A 90 0.67 -1.30 -10.20
N LYS A 91 -0.10 -0.43 -9.53
CA LYS A 91 0.09 1.03 -9.64
C LYS A 91 1.49 1.48 -9.21
N ALA A 92 2.08 0.83 -8.22
CA ALA A 92 3.44 1.15 -7.77
C ALA A 92 4.48 0.80 -8.86
N VAL A 93 4.36 -0.37 -9.48
CA VAL A 93 5.24 -0.83 -10.56
C VAL A 93 5.12 0.09 -11.78
N VAL A 94 3.91 0.36 -12.23
CA VAL A 94 3.64 1.26 -13.37
C VAL A 94 4.20 2.66 -13.10
N ARG A 95 3.98 3.19 -11.90
CA ARG A 95 4.50 4.50 -11.50
C ARG A 95 6.02 4.53 -11.50
N ALA A 96 6.68 3.50 -10.95
CA ALA A 96 8.14 3.43 -10.94
C ALA A 96 8.73 3.41 -12.36
N ALA A 97 8.09 2.73 -13.31
CA ALA A 97 8.49 2.73 -14.71
C ALA A 97 8.30 4.13 -15.36
N MET A 98 7.17 4.79 -15.08
CA MET A 98 6.91 6.16 -15.57
C MET A 98 7.92 7.16 -15.01
N ASP A 99 8.23 7.11 -13.71
CA ASP A 99 9.18 8.00 -13.05
C ASP A 99 10.61 7.86 -13.64
N LYS A 100 10.95 6.67 -14.14
CA LYS A 100 12.19 6.40 -14.88
C LYS A 100 12.10 6.74 -16.37
N GLY A 101 10.96 7.16 -16.87
CA GLY A 101 10.75 7.47 -18.29
C GLY A 101 10.76 6.24 -19.21
N LEU A 102 10.47 5.05 -18.66
CA LEU A 102 10.41 3.82 -19.44
C LEU A 102 9.09 3.77 -20.20
N VAL A 103 9.16 4.00 -21.49
CA VAL A 103 8.01 3.88 -22.38
C VAL A 103 7.82 2.41 -22.71
N HIS A 104 6.61 1.91 -22.55
CA HIS A 104 6.25 0.57 -22.99
C HIS A 104 5.35 0.65 -24.24
N GLU A 105 5.68 -0.16 -25.21
CA GLU A 105 4.77 -0.46 -26.32
C GLU A 105 4.00 -1.72 -25.95
N GLU A 106 2.71 -1.79 -26.25
CA GLU A 106 1.89 -2.98 -26.04
C GLU A 106 2.35 -4.13 -26.95
N ASN A 107 3.43 -4.82 -26.56
CA ASN A 107 4.05 -5.91 -27.32
C ASN A 107 3.75 -7.28 -26.71
N HIS A 108 2.69 -7.40 -25.90
CA HIS A 108 2.30 -8.67 -25.29
C HIS A 108 1.02 -9.25 -25.91
N SER A 109 0.87 -10.55 -25.83
CA SER A 109 -0.39 -11.22 -26.12
C SER A 109 -1.41 -10.95 -25.02
N LYS A 110 -2.62 -11.53 -25.15
CA LYS A 110 -3.66 -11.41 -24.13
C LYS A 110 -3.10 -11.76 -22.73
N VAL A 111 -3.22 -10.81 -21.81
CA VAL A 111 -2.82 -11.00 -20.41
C VAL A 111 -3.90 -11.82 -19.69
N GLU A 112 -3.51 -12.91 -19.07
CA GLU A 112 -4.40 -13.75 -18.27
C GLU A 112 -4.13 -13.52 -16.78
N TYR A 113 -5.17 -13.11 -16.07
CA TYR A 113 -5.13 -12.95 -14.63
C TYR A 113 -5.54 -14.26 -13.93
N ILE A 114 -4.65 -14.79 -13.10
CA ILE A 114 -4.91 -15.98 -12.29
C ILE A 114 -5.29 -15.48 -10.89
N VAL A 115 -6.57 -15.62 -10.55
CA VAL A 115 -7.13 -15.10 -9.29
C VAL A 115 -6.34 -15.59 -8.09
N ALA A 116 -5.94 -14.64 -7.22
CA ALA A 116 -5.16 -14.86 -6.00
C ALA A 116 -3.70 -15.36 -6.20
N HIS A 117 -3.23 -15.57 -7.43
CA HIS A 117 -1.88 -16.09 -7.70
C HIS A 117 -0.99 -15.10 -8.42
N GLY A 118 -1.46 -14.51 -9.52
CA GLY A 118 -0.63 -13.59 -10.30
C GLY A 118 -1.14 -13.37 -11.72
N ILE A 119 -0.21 -12.99 -12.58
CA ILE A 119 -0.45 -12.66 -13.98
C ILE A 119 0.40 -13.58 -14.85
N SER A 120 -0.19 -14.10 -15.93
CA SER A 120 0.51 -14.84 -16.96
C SER A 120 0.25 -14.21 -18.33
N SER A 121 1.29 -14.04 -19.12
CA SER A 121 1.20 -13.56 -20.50
C SER A 121 2.31 -14.14 -21.37
N ARG A 122 2.33 -13.75 -22.65
CA ARG A 122 3.41 -14.08 -23.59
C ARG A 122 3.93 -12.83 -24.26
N ILE A 123 5.24 -12.68 -24.24
CA ILE A 123 5.96 -11.60 -24.93
C ILE A 123 6.93 -12.28 -25.89
N GLN A 124 6.84 -12.01 -27.19
CA GLN A 124 7.67 -12.63 -28.22
C GLN A 124 7.73 -14.17 -28.11
N ASP A 125 6.57 -14.81 -27.94
CA ASP A 125 6.40 -16.26 -27.74
C ASP A 125 7.02 -16.83 -26.45
N LYS A 126 7.66 -16.03 -25.60
CA LYS A 126 8.13 -16.44 -24.28
C LYS A 126 7.03 -16.24 -23.24
N LYS A 127 6.79 -17.24 -22.38
CA LYS A 127 5.87 -17.12 -21.25
C LYS A 127 6.50 -16.21 -20.20
N VAL A 128 5.75 -15.19 -19.78
CA VAL A 128 6.11 -14.27 -18.71
C VAL A 128 5.07 -14.38 -17.61
N ILE A 129 5.52 -14.51 -16.38
CA ILE A 129 4.66 -14.62 -15.20
C ILE A 129 5.08 -13.58 -14.16
N ILE A 130 4.10 -13.02 -13.45
CA ILE A 130 4.30 -12.12 -12.32
C ILE A 130 3.38 -12.58 -11.21
N GLY A 131 3.89 -12.78 -10.01
CA GLY A 131 3.05 -13.21 -8.90
C GLY A 131 3.80 -13.47 -7.61
N SER A 132 3.10 -14.08 -6.66
CA SER A 132 3.66 -14.47 -5.37
C SER A 132 4.72 -15.56 -5.52
N TYR A 133 5.52 -15.75 -4.46
CA TYR A 133 6.48 -16.86 -4.37
C TYR A 133 5.83 -18.20 -4.70
N HIS A 134 4.70 -18.50 -4.07
CA HIS A 134 3.95 -19.74 -4.30
C HIS A 134 3.62 -19.93 -5.78
N PHE A 135 3.08 -18.90 -6.44
CA PHE A 135 2.71 -18.97 -7.85
C PHE A 135 3.92 -19.22 -8.75
N VAL A 136 5.02 -18.49 -8.54
CA VAL A 136 6.19 -18.57 -9.41
C VAL A 136 6.95 -19.89 -9.21
N PHE A 137 7.17 -20.32 -7.97
CA PHE A 137 8.07 -21.43 -7.68
C PHE A 137 7.35 -22.75 -7.40
N GLU A 138 6.13 -22.76 -6.89
CA GLU A 138 5.39 -23.98 -6.60
C GLU A 138 4.43 -24.37 -7.73
N ASP A 139 3.60 -23.42 -8.20
CA ASP A 139 2.63 -23.69 -9.27
C ASP A 139 3.30 -23.77 -10.65
N GLU A 140 4.12 -22.77 -10.98
CA GLU A 140 4.77 -22.66 -12.29
C GLU A 140 6.17 -23.29 -12.32
N GLN A 141 6.67 -23.81 -11.20
CA GLN A 141 7.92 -24.56 -11.06
C GLN A 141 9.14 -23.85 -11.65
N CYS A 142 9.19 -22.52 -11.53
CA CYS A 142 10.37 -21.76 -11.90
C CYS A 142 11.54 -22.10 -10.99
N VAL A 143 12.76 -21.99 -11.50
CA VAL A 143 13.97 -22.32 -10.75
C VAL A 143 14.81 -21.05 -10.58
N ILE A 144 15.35 -20.85 -9.39
CA ILE A 144 16.31 -19.79 -9.13
C ILE A 144 17.62 -20.12 -9.87
N PRO A 145 18.21 -19.18 -10.61
CA PRO A 145 19.47 -19.40 -11.30
C PRO A 145 20.60 -19.81 -10.34
N GLN A 146 21.42 -20.76 -10.75
CA GLN A 146 22.56 -21.26 -9.93
C GLN A 146 23.45 -20.15 -9.44
N GLY A 147 23.75 -20.17 -8.13
CA GLY A 147 24.61 -19.18 -7.48
C GLY A 147 23.91 -17.86 -7.09
N LYS A 148 22.59 -17.80 -7.21
CA LYS A 148 21.76 -16.64 -6.79
C LYS A 148 20.86 -16.96 -5.60
N GLU A 149 20.93 -18.17 -5.06
CA GLU A 149 20.06 -18.66 -3.99
C GLU A 149 20.21 -17.82 -2.71
N GLU A 150 21.47 -17.52 -2.29
CA GLU A 150 21.73 -16.71 -1.10
C GLU A 150 21.21 -15.27 -1.25
N LEU A 151 21.35 -14.69 -2.44
CA LEU A 151 20.81 -13.37 -2.74
C LEU A 151 19.28 -13.37 -2.65
N PHE A 152 18.64 -14.39 -3.21
CA PHE A 152 17.20 -14.52 -3.19
C PHE A 152 16.68 -14.68 -1.75
N GLU A 153 17.31 -15.52 -0.94
CA GLU A 153 16.96 -15.71 0.47
C GLU A 153 17.11 -14.41 1.28
N SER A 154 18.16 -13.63 1.01
CA SER A 154 18.37 -12.35 1.70
C SER A 154 17.27 -11.31 1.40
N LEU A 155 16.66 -11.38 0.22
CA LEU A 155 15.58 -10.47 -0.21
C LEU A 155 14.19 -10.95 0.23
N SER A 156 14.00 -12.25 0.42
CA SER A 156 12.73 -12.83 0.84
C SER A 156 12.53 -12.81 2.36
N GLY A 157 13.54 -12.49 3.14
CA GLY A 157 13.55 -12.45 4.61
C GLY A 157 13.23 -11.10 5.25
N GLU A 158 12.91 -10.07 4.47
CA GLU A 158 12.46 -8.76 4.96
C GLU A 158 10.89 -8.64 4.85
#